data_12d4f2e80f9d8c224b108daceb10f33b
#
_entry.id   12d4f2e80f9d8c224b108daceb10f33b
#
_cell.length_a   1.000
_cell.length_b   1.000
_cell.length_c   1.000
_cell.angle_alpha   90.00
_cell.angle_beta   90.00
_cell.angle_gamma   90.00
#
_symmetry.space_group_name_H-M   'P 1'
#
loop_
_entity.id
_entity.type
_entity.pdbx_description
1 polymer ?
#
loop_
_entity_poly.entity_id
_entity_poly.type
_entity_poly.pdbx_seq_one_letter_code
_entity_poly.pdbx_strand_id
1 'polypeptide(L)' 'STIPSFHDTVSSDYEKVEKPDITLSKAFAECEVLGETARGKMVTNKLSEVDAYWKKRNIVVDKCMTSKGFKLK' A
#
# COMPACT_ATOMS: atom_id res chain seq x y z
N SER A 1 -3.03 9.23 -8.92
CA SER A 1 -3.78 9.20 -7.67
C SER A 1 -2.92 9.58 -6.49
N THR A 2 -3.54 10.18 -5.48
CA THR A 2 -2.85 10.55 -4.25
C THR A 2 -2.86 9.36 -3.29
N ILE A 3 -1.71 9.09 -2.66
CA ILE A 3 -1.60 8.01 -1.69
C ILE A 3 -2.39 8.40 -0.43
N PRO A 4 -3.37 7.57 0.00
CA PRO A 4 -4.13 7.85 1.21
C PRO A 4 -3.26 7.91 2.46
N SER A 5 -3.62 8.76 3.41
CA SER A 5 -2.92 8.92 4.67
C SER A 5 -3.81 8.76 5.91
N PHE A 6 -5.09 8.40 5.70
CA PHE A 6 -6.05 8.23 6.80
C PHE A 6 -6.59 6.80 6.92
N HIS A 7 -6.23 5.91 6.00
CA HIS A 7 -6.65 4.52 6.02
C HIS A 7 -5.72 3.69 5.14
N ASP A 8 -5.69 2.39 5.39
CA ASP A 8 -4.92 1.47 4.56
C ASP A 8 -5.60 1.31 3.19
N THR A 9 -4.78 1.27 2.14
CA THR A 9 -5.29 0.94 0.80
C THR A 9 -5.66 -0.54 0.77
N VAL A 10 -6.60 -0.89 -0.11
CA VAL A 10 -7.04 -2.26 -0.33
C VAL A 10 -6.81 -2.65 -1.79
N SER A 11 -6.93 -3.93 -2.10
CA SER A 11 -6.64 -4.44 -3.44
C SER A 11 -7.49 -3.75 -4.52
N SER A 12 -8.75 -3.44 -4.22
CA SER A 12 -9.64 -2.80 -5.18
C SER A 12 -9.25 -1.35 -5.53
N ASP A 13 -8.31 -0.76 -4.79
CA ASP A 13 -7.79 0.57 -5.08
C ASP A 13 -6.79 0.56 -6.24
N TYR A 14 -6.39 -0.61 -6.71
CA TYR A 14 -5.39 -0.78 -7.76
C TYR A 14 -5.99 -1.33 -9.04
N GLU A 15 -5.36 -1.02 -10.17
CA GLU A 15 -5.75 -1.53 -11.47
C GLU A 15 -4.52 -1.96 -12.26
N LYS A 16 -4.70 -2.83 -13.25
CA LYS A 16 -3.62 -3.28 -14.12
C LYS A 16 -3.16 -2.15 -15.04
N VAL A 17 -1.86 -1.99 -15.19
CA VAL A 17 -1.25 -1.05 -16.15
C VAL A 17 -0.62 -1.84 -17.29
N GLU A 18 -0.01 -2.97 -16.96
CA GLU A 18 0.65 -3.86 -17.92
C GLU A 18 0.03 -5.25 -17.79
N LYS A 19 0.61 -6.24 -18.45
CA LYS A 19 0.17 -7.64 -18.31
C LYS A 19 1.03 -8.32 -17.25
N PRO A 20 0.64 -8.24 -15.98
CA PRO A 20 1.43 -8.87 -14.92
C PRO A 20 1.27 -10.38 -14.94
N ASP A 21 2.30 -11.09 -14.50
CA ASP A 21 2.29 -12.55 -14.39
C ASP A 21 1.55 -13.03 -13.13
N ILE A 22 1.02 -12.11 -12.36
CA ILE A 22 0.41 -12.38 -11.05
C ILE A 22 -0.96 -11.70 -10.98
N THR A 23 -1.89 -12.32 -10.27
CA THR A 23 -3.21 -11.72 -10.07
C THR A 23 -3.14 -10.54 -9.11
N LEU A 24 -4.11 -9.64 -9.20
CA LEU A 24 -4.19 -8.48 -8.31
C LEU A 24 -4.24 -8.92 -6.84
N SER A 25 -5.06 -9.91 -6.50
CA SER A 25 -5.17 -10.39 -5.13
C SER A 25 -3.86 -10.90 -4.57
N LYS A 26 -3.13 -11.69 -5.37
CA LYS A 26 -1.86 -12.27 -4.94
C LYS A 26 -0.79 -11.20 -4.82
N ALA A 27 -0.73 -10.29 -5.80
CA ALA A 27 0.22 -9.17 -5.79
C ALA A 27 0.00 -8.31 -4.55
N PHE A 28 -1.26 -7.97 -4.27
CA PHE A 28 -1.58 -7.13 -3.13
C PHE A 28 -1.23 -7.82 -1.81
N ALA A 29 -1.51 -9.12 -1.68
CA ALA A 29 -1.18 -9.86 -0.46
C ALA A 29 0.32 -9.81 -0.17
N GLU A 30 1.16 -9.97 -1.20
CA GLU A 30 2.61 -9.90 -1.04
C GLU A 30 3.07 -8.49 -0.66
N CYS A 31 2.52 -7.48 -1.33
CA CYS A 31 2.88 -6.08 -1.07
C CYS A 31 2.39 -5.61 0.29
N GLU A 32 1.23 -6.07 0.73
CA GLU A 32 0.68 -5.75 2.04
C GLU A 32 1.61 -6.20 3.17
N VAL A 33 2.15 -7.40 3.06
CA VAL A 33 3.09 -7.92 4.06
C VAL A 33 4.32 -7.01 4.16
N LEU A 34 4.87 -6.58 3.04
CA LEU A 34 6.01 -5.67 3.02
C LEU A 34 5.66 -4.31 3.65
N GLY A 35 4.50 -3.79 3.31
CA GLY A 35 4.04 -2.50 3.84
C GLY A 35 3.83 -2.54 5.35
N GLU A 36 3.19 -3.58 5.85
CA GLU A 36 2.94 -3.73 7.28
C GLU A 36 4.23 -3.95 8.07
N THR A 37 5.18 -4.69 7.50
CA THR A 37 6.48 -4.88 8.11
C THR A 37 7.25 -3.56 8.22
N ALA A 38 7.21 -2.75 7.16
CA ALA A 38 7.89 -1.44 7.14
C ALA A 38 7.26 -0.47 8.14
N ARG A 39 5.94 -0.52 8.28
CA ARG A 39 5.21 0.36 9.19
C ARG A 39 5.45 0.01 10.66
N GLY A 40 5.48 -1.28 10.98
CA GLY A 40 5.59 -1.73 12.36
C GLY A 40 4.31 -1.43 13.15
N LYS A 41 4.45 -1.27 14.47
CA LYS A 41 3.32 -0.99 15.36
C LYS A 41 3.14 0.51 15.57
N MET A 42 1.88 0.92 15.68
CA MET A 42 1.57 2.29 16.07
C MET A 42 1.84 2.45 17.57
N VAL A 43 2.69 3.42 17.92
CA VAL A 43 3.07 3.67 19.32
C VAL A 43 2.64 5.04 19.83
N THR A 44 1.83 5.75 19.05
CA THR A 44 1.42 7.12 19.36
C THR A 44 -0.04 7.34 18.98
N ASN A 45 -0.69 8.32 19.63
CA ASN A 45 -2.04 8.77 19.30
C ASN A 45 -2.05 10.21 18.78
N LYS A 46 -0.89 10.78 18.50
CA LYS A 46 -0.80 12.11 17.91
C LYS A 46 -1.24 12.04 16.45
N LEU A 47 -2.15 12.92 16.06
CA LEU A 47 -2.75 12.89 14.74
C LEU A 47 -1.72 12.91 13.59
N SER A 48 -0.70 13.76 13.69
CA SER A 48 0.33 13.86 12.67
C SER A 48 1.14 12.57 12.52
N GLU A 49 1.37 11.86 13.63
CA GLU A 49 2.13 10.60 13.61
C GLU A 49 1.26 9.45 13.11
N VAL A 50 -0.04 9.48 13.41
CA VAL A 50 -1.00 8.50 12.90
C VAL A 50 -1.09 8.61 11.38
N ASP A 51 -1.13 9.83 10.87
CA ASP A 51 -1.16 10.09 9.43
C ASP A 51 0.09 9.51 8.75
N ALA A 52 1.27 9.76 9.32
CA ALA A 52 2.54 9.23 8.82
C ALA A 52 2.58 7.70 8.89
N TYR A 53 1.93 7.12 9.90
CA TYR A 53 1.84 5.68 10.08
C TYR A 53 1.15 5.00 8.89
N TRP A 54 -0.04 5.49 8.51
CA TRP A 54 -0.76 4.95 7.35
C TRP A 54 -0.03 5.25 6.04
N LYS A 55 0.48 6.46 5.90
CA LYS A 55 1.17 6.88 4.69
C LYS A 55 2.41 6.03 4.41
N LYS A 56 3.18 5.72 5.45
CA LYS A 56 4.39 4.89 5.29
C LYS A 56 4.06 3.50 4.73
N ARG A 57 3.04 2.85 5.30
CA ARG A 57 2.59 1.55 4.81
C ARG A 57 2.09 1.64 3.37
N ASN A 58 1.27 2.63 3.08
CA ASN A 58 0.68 2.79 1.76
C ASN A 58 1.72 3.11 0.68
N ILE A 59 2.76 3.89 1.02
CA ILE A 59 3.86 4.18 0.08
C ILE A 59 4.60 2.89 -0.27
N VAL A 60 4.90 2.06 0.71
CA VAL A 60 5.61 0.79 0.48
C VAL A 60 4.76 -0.13 -0.38
N VAL A 61 3.47 -0.25 -0.07
CA VAL A 61 2.54 -1.07 -0.86
C VAL A 61 2.46 -0.54 -2.30
N ASP A 62 2.35 0.76 -2.46
CA ASP A 62 2.26 1.38 -3.79
C ASP A 62 3.51 1.12 -4.63
N LYS A 63 4.68 1.28 -4.06
CA LYS A 63 5.94 0.99 -4.77
C LYS A 63 6.02 -0.47 -5.17
N CYS A 64 5.61 -1.37 -4.27
CA CYS A 64 5.58 -2.80 -4.55
C CYS A 64 4.61 -3.12 -5.68
N MET A 65 3.38 -2.58 -5.62
CA MET A 65 2.36 -2.82 -6.64
C MET A 65 2.79 -2.26 -7.99
N THR A 66 3.39 -1.07 -8.00
CA THR A 66 3.89 -0.47 -9.24
C THR A 66 4.95 -1.36 -9.90
N SER A 67 5.83 -1.94 -9.10
CA SER A 67 6.86 -2.86 -9.63
C SER A 67 6.27 -4.13 -10.22
N LYS A 68 5.03 -4.47 -9.85
CA LYS A 68 4.33 -5.66 -10.36
C LYS A 68 3.36 -5.37 -11.50
N GLY A 69 3.30 -4.12 -11.97
CA GLY A 69 2.44 -3.75 -13.09
C GLY A 69 1.04 -3.26 -12.71
N PHE A 70 0.87 -2.78 -11.50
CA PHE A 70 -0.39 -2.22 -11.01
C PHE A 70 -0.20 -0.76 -10.59
N LYS A 71 -1.30 0.00 -10.55
CA LYS A 71 -1.26 1.39 -10.08
C LYS A 71 -2.54 1.72 -9.31
N LEU A 72 -2.50 2.74 -8.48
CA LEU A 72 -3.70 3.29 -7.85
C LEU A 72 -4.62 3.88 -8.91
N LYS A 73 -5.90 3.64 -8.73
CA LYS A 73 -6.93 4.19 -9.61
C LYS A 73 -7.00 5.70 -9.55
#